data_65e6e237eeb67ede75422ded3856ec81
#
_entry.id   65e6e237eeb67ede75422ded3856ec81
#
_cell.length_a   1.000
_cell.length_b   1.000
_cell.length_c   1.000
_cell.angle_alpha   90.00
_cell.angle_beta   90.00
_cell.angle_gamma   90.00
#
_symmetry.space_group_name_H-M   'P 1'
#
loop_
_entity.id
_entity.type
_entity.pdbx_description
1 polymer ?
#
loop_
_entity_poly.entity_id
_entity_poly.type
_entity_poly.pdbx_seq_one_letter_code
_entity_poly.pdbx_strand_id
1 'polypeptide(L)'
;MTTPLQQLSPLRHTTCAEEAAALAAEQLTHFGIEAQSEYGQALLRLSQNLYQANAATLDLWRITLETLGRLDRKDRIAYFNAKRFVSFQLAKILDTLQNPLRSTYQSLSVREHGFACKGAYPLFDNVTAIFSSTPVIARTATYLFACTEWVEDAFKGREPLLEIYSRLLNPTSISLANHMVDLEAGPLADQYLAWNFNSGMAAIDGVLAHVVGARDIVLSSRNIYGGTYQLLHDWYGKKSNLDLALEWFDGLEGEEFAAALAATQAKHAQRLAEGRRIYVFLESPCNPHGNILDVPQICRLAHAAGSLVLCDATVGTPFLSPVLRRSDPAERPDFVIHSYTKDLCGSGATTAGVVIGRNERMFLPKGESVTIAGPDGQPETIAWEESLFWNVYYIKGAFLDADKAFEVLSGMRTFESRMLQKGINTLVLARALDRHPDINVHSPAVDGHPGAALREKLMYLGLPAPLFTIDLEGGGGRTPVPKEAFKRFFDCLEPAIGLQVSLGQTNTLALCPALTSHSELSEEALKAAGIAPTTIRISVGLEDPRVLIAHLLRAAELAIEPSLPGFCANFPSAQQIDHLYRSTYLDVHRRFIEAQPDFASLAG
;
A
#
# COMPACT_ATOMS: atom_id res chain seq x y z
N MET A 1 -18.05 -0.09 -14.54
CA MET A 1 -17.25 -0.97 -13.67
C MET A 1 -17.83 -0.85 -12.26
N THR A 2 -18.30 -1.95 -11.71
CA THR A 2 -18.71 -2.03 -10.30
C THR A 2 -17.47 -2.01 -9.44
N THR A 3 -17.47 -1.20 -8.38
CA THR A 3 -16.36 -1.27 -7.41
C THR A 3 -16.35 -2.63 -6.71
N PRO A 4 -15.22 -3.15 -6.25
CA PRO A 4 -15.16 -4.42 -5.51
C PRO A 4 -16.18 -4.48 -4.37
N LEU A 5 -16.38 -3.38 -3.64
CA LEU A 5 -17.38 -3.30 -2.58
C LEU A 5 -18.83 -3.43 -3.06
N GLN A 6 -19.15 -3.00 -4.27
CA GLN A 6 -20.48 -3.22 -4.85
C GLN A 6 -20.72 -4.70 -5.18
N GLN A 7 -19.66 -5.47 -5.45
CA GLN A 7 -19.75 -6.91 -5.66
C GLN A 7 -19.97 -7.69 -4.36
N LEU A 8 -19.73 -7.06 -3.21
CA LEU A 8 -19.88 -7.70 -1.90
C LEU A 8 -21.32 -7.68 -1.34
N SER A 9 -22.25 -7.03 -2.01
CA SER A 9 -23.67 -7.00 -1.61
C SER A 9 -24.56 -7.58 -2.69
N PRO A 10 -24.92 -8.86 -2.64
CA PRO A 10 -25.77 -9.49 -3.64
C PRO A 10 -27.16 -8.81 -3.76
N LEU A 11 -27.66 -8.21 -2.66
CA LEU A 11 -28.95 -7.52 -2.64
C LEU A 11 -28.94 -6.14 -3.32
N ARG A 12 -27.75 -5.56 -3.58
CA ARG A 12 -27.60 -4.23 -4.19
C ARG A 12 -27.26 -4.26 -5.66
N HIS A 13 -27.09 -5.46 -6.22
CA HIS A 13 -26.74 -5.61 -7.62
C HIS A 13 -27.96 -5.77 -8.51
N THR A 14 -28.12 -4.83 -9.43
CA THR A 14 -28.75 -5.12 -10.71
C THR A 14 -27.90 -4.53 -11.82
N THR A 15 -27.56 -5.34 -12.79
CA THR A 15 -26.75 -4.94 -13.95
C THR A 15 -27.60 -4.51 -15.13
N CYS A 16 -28.89 -4.86 -15.14
CA CYS A 16 -29.81 -4.49 -16.20
C CYS A 16 -31.22 -4.17 -15.69
N ALA A 17 -32.00 -3.45 -16.53
CA ALA A 17 -33.37 -3.04 -16.20
C ALA A 17 -34.34 -4.23 -16.08
N GLU A 18 -34.08 -5.34 -16.77
CA GLU A 18 -34.90 -6.56 -16.72
C GLU A 18 -34.78 -7.27 -15.37
N GLU A 19 -33.60 -7.28 -14.78
CA GLU A 19 -33.34 -7.85 -13.44
C GLU A 19 -33.93 -6.98 -12.32
N ALA A 20 -34.11 -5.68 -12.57
CA ALA A 20 -34.61 -4.73 -11.59
C ALA A 20 -35.99 -5.10 -11.03
N ALA A 21 -36.89 -5.60 -11.84
CA ALA A 21 -38.23 -6.01 -11.43
C ALA A 21 -38.20 -7.24 -10.53
N ALA A 22 -37.39 -8.25 -10.89
CA ALA A 22 -37.23 -9.47 -10.11
C ALA A 22 -36.56 -9.19 -8.76
N LEU A 23 -35.50 -8.40 -8.73
CA LEU A 23 -34.79 -8.02 -7.53
C LEU A 23 -35.66 -7.20 -6.57
N ALA A 24 -36.44 -6.24 -7.09
CA ALA A 24 -37.38 -5.47 -6.27
C ALA A 24 -38.49 -6.37 -5.67
N ALA A 25 -39.02 -7.33 -6.41
CA ALA A 25 -40.02 -8.28 -5.91
C ALA A 25 -39.42 -9.23 -4.83
N GLU A 26 -38.19 -9.69 -5.02
CA GLU A 26 -37.46 -10.48 -4.04
C GLU A 26 -37.27 -9.71 -2.72
N GLN A 27 -36.86 -8.45 -2.79
CA GLN A 27 -36.71 -7.60 -1.62
C GLN A 27 -38.02 -7.38 -0.88
N LEU A 28 -39.15 -7.14 -1.57
CA LEU A 28 -40.45 -7.05 -0.91
C LEU A 28 -40.80 -8.34 -0.16
N THR A 29 -40.57 -9.49 -0.77
CA THR A 29 -40.80 -10.80 -0.14
C THR A 29 -39.89 -10.97 1.08
N HIS A 30 -38.63 -10.59 0.99
CA HIS A 30 -37.66 -10.66 2.09
C HIS A 30 -38.10 -9.83 3.30
N PHE A 31 -38.64 -8.63 3.07
CA PHE A 31 -39.17 -7.75 4.14
C PHE A 31 -40.60 -8.09 4.55
N GLY A 32 -41.18 -9.17 4.08
CA GLY A 32 -42.54 -9.59 4.42
C GLY A 32 -43.62 -8.62 3.95
N ILE A 33 -43.34 -7.83 2.92
CA ILE A 33 -44.29 -6.87 2.35
C ILE A 33 -45.09 -7.55 1.25
N GLU A 34 -46.40 -7.57 1.38
CA GLU A 34 -47.29 -8.14 0.40
C GLU A 34 -47.25 -7.32 -0.89
N ALA A 35 -46.70 -7.91 -1.96
CA ALA A 35 -46.49 -7.22 -3.24
C ALA A 35 -47.79 -6.74 -3.89
N GLN A 36 -48.94 -7.37 -3.60
CA GLN A 36 -50.23 -7.01 -4.15
C GLN A 36 -50.94 -5.90 -3.35
N SER A 37 -50.47 -5.54 -2.18
CA SER A 37 -50.99 -4.41 -1.40
C SER A 37 -50.74 -3.09 -2.14
N GLU A 38 -51.55 -2.05 -1.87
CA GLU A 38 -51.32 -0.71 -2.41
C GLU A 38 -49.92 -0.19 -2.08
N TYR A 39 -49.48 -0.41 -0.84
CA TYR A 39 -48.14 -0.06 -0.37
C TYR A 39 -47.06 -0.86 -1.08
N GLY A 40 -47.19 -2.19 -1.20
CA GLY A 40 -46.28 -3.04 -1.93
C GLY A 40 -46.11 -2.66 -3.38
N GLN A 41 -47.22 -2.36 -4.06
CA GLN A 41 -47.20 -1.89 -5.47
C GLN A 41 -46.50 -0.52 -5.60
N ALA A 42 -46.67 0.38 -4.64
CA ALA A 42 -45.98 1.67 -4.67
C ALA A 42 -44.47 1.52 -4.48
N LEU A 43 -44.04 0.68 -3.53
CA LEU A 43 -42.62 0.35 -3.29
C LEU A 43 -41.99 -0.37 -4.49
N LEU A 44 -42.70 -1.33 -5.09
CA LEU A 44 -42.23 -2.07 -6.25
C LEU A 44 -41.95 -1.10 -7.41
N ARG A 45 -42.89 -0.18 -7.71
CA ARG A 45 -42.67 0.85 -8.73
C ARG A 45 -41.49 1.76 -8.41
N LEU A 46 -41.36 2.21 -7.15
CA LEU A 46 -40.25 3.05 -6.77
C LEU A 46 -38.92 2.32 -6.94
N SER A 47 -38.78 1.09 -6.42
CA SER A 47 -37.59 0.27 -6.53
C SER A 47 -37.21 -0.01 -7.99
N GLN A 48 -38.17 -0.41 -8.82
CA GLN A 48 -37.94 -0.64 -10.24
C GLN A 48 -37.43 0.63 -10.94
N ASN A 49 -38.04 1.79 -10.67
CA ASN A 49 -37.62 3.06 -11.26
C ASN A 49 -36.19 3.44 -10.83
N LEU A 50 -35.80 3.19 -9.59
CA LEU A 50 -34.44 3.45 -9.09
C LEU A 50 -33.42 2.55 -9.77
N TYR A 51 -33.69 1.27 -9.92
CA TYR A 51 -32.81 0.34 -10.63
C TYR A 51 -32.71 0.65 -12.12
N GLN A 52 -33.84 1.01 -12.77
CA GLN A 52 -33.84 1.45 -14.16
C GLN A 52 -33.05 2.75 -14.36
N ALA A 53 -33.14 3.69 -13.40
CA ALA A 53 -32.34 4.91 -13.42
C ALA A 53 -30.84 4.61 -13.27
N ASN A 54 -30.48 3.65 -12.41
CA ASN A 54 -29.10 3.20 -12.30
C ASN A 54 -28.57 2.60 -13.60
N ALA A 55 -29.32 1.67 -14.22
CA ALA A 55 -28.94 1.07 -15.50
C ALA A 55 -28.80 2.12 -16.59
N ALA A 56 -29.77 3.05 -16.70
CA ALA A 56 -29.71 4.15 -17.66
C ALA A 56 -28.51 5.09 -17.42
N THR A 57 -28.13 5.32 -16.19
CA THR A 57 -26.94 6.13 -15.84
C THR A 57 -25.66 5.43 -16.28
N LEU A 58 -25.53 4.13 -16.04
CA LEU A 58 -24.39 3.33 -16.51
C LEU A 58 -24.28 3.33 -18.03
N ASP A 59 -25.40 3.14 -18.74
CA ASP A 59 -25.41 3.17 -20.19
C ASP A 59 -25.04 4.56 -20.75
N LEU A 60 -25.58 5.62 -20.16
CA LEU A 60 -25.18 6.99 -20.50
C LEU A 60 -23.68 7.23 -20.36
N TRP A 61 -23.10 6.74 -19.28
CA TRP A 61 -21.64 6.88 -19.08
C TRP A 61 -20.85 6.04 -20.06
N ARG A 62 -21.28 4.83 -20.38
CA ARG A 62 -20.65 4.00 -21.43
C ARG A 62 -20.65 4.74 -22.78
N ILE A 63 -21.80 5.25 -23.21
CA ILE A 63 -21.92 6.04 -24.44
C ILE A 63 -21.03 7.29 -24.39
N THR A 64 -20.98 7.97 -23.26
CA THR A 64 -20.16 9.18 -23.07
C THR A 64 -18.67 8.84 -23.23
N LEU A 65 -18.18 7.77 -22.62
CA LEU A 65 -16.79 7.33 -22.74
C LEU A 65 -16.44 6.90 -24.16
N GLU A 66 -17.33 6.18 -24.85
CA GLU A 66 -17.17 5.81 -26.26
C GLU A 66 -17.10 7.05 -27.16
N THR A 67 -17.96 8.03 -26.91
CA THR A 67 -17.98 9.31 -27.62
C THR A 67 -16.69 10.10 -27.38
N LEU A 68 -16.19 10.14 -26.14
CA LEU A 68 -14.92 10.79 -25.77
C LEU A 68 -13.73 10.17 -26.50
N GLY A 69 -13.71 8.84 -26.67
CA GLY A 69 -12.67 8.16 -27.43
C GLY A 69 -12.63 8.52 -28.92
N ARG A 70 -13.72 9.08 -29.44
CA ARG A 70 -13.87 9.50 -30.84
C ARG A 70 -13.78 11.01 -31.04
N LEU A 71 -13.89 11.81 -29.96
CA LEU A 71 -13.84 13.27 -30.04
C LEU A 71 -12.39 13.74 -30.28
N ASP A 72 -12.26 14.75 -31.15
CA ASP A 72 -11.07 15.58 -31.16
C ASP A 72 -10.86 16.13 -29.74
N ARG A 73 -9.65 15.93 -29.19
CA ARG A 73 -9.31 16.38 -27.84
C ARG A 73 -9.54 17.87 -27.59
N LYS A 74 -9.76 18.66 -28.66
CA LYS A 74 -10.08 20.09 -28.62
C LYS A 74 -11.56 20.36 -28.34
N ASP A 75 -12.48 19.42 -28.61
CA ASP A 75 -13.92 19.60 -28.36
C ASP A 75 -14.41 18.74 -27.18
N ARG A 76 -14.34 19.30 -25.98
CA ARG A 76 -14.86 18.68 -24.75
C ARG A 76 -16.24 19.21 -24.33
N ILE A 77 -16.87 20.03 -25.14
CA ILE A 77 -18.13 20.71 -24.75
C ILE A 77 -19.24 19.71 -24.49
N ALA A 78 -19.39 18.71 -25.33
CA ALA A 78 -20.42 17.67 -25.15
C ALA A 78 -20.23 16.88 -23.84
N TYR A 79 -19.00 16.51 -23.50
CA TYR A 79 -18.68 15.82 -22.24
C TYR A 79 -18.99 16.70 -21.01
N PHE A 80 -18.55 17.94 -21.01
CA PHE A 80 -18.83 18.86 -19.91
C PHE A 80 -20.32 19.09 -19.71
N ASN A 81 -21.07 19.23 -20.79
CA ASN A 81 -22.52 19.43 -20.70
C ASN A 81 -23.24 18.20 -20.19
N ALA A 82 -22.89 16.99 -20.64
CA ALA A 82 -23.47 15.75 -20.14
C ALA A 82 -23.14 15.57 -18.65
N LYS A 83 -21.88 15.73 -18.25
CA LYS A 83 -21.45 15.65 -16.84
C LYS A 83 -22.20 16.65 -15.97
N ARG A 84 -22.29 17.90 -16.38
CA ARG A 84 -23.00 18.95 -15.62
C ARG A 84 -24.48 18.61 -15.46
N PHE A 85 -25.14 18.18 -16.53
CA PHE A 85 -26.53 17.81 -16.50
C PHE A 85 -26.79 16.64 -15.54
N VAL A 86 -26.03 15.54 -15.67
CA VAL A 86 -26.19 14.35 -14.80
C VAL A 86 -25.92 14.72 -13.34
N SER A 87 -24.83 15.43 -13.04
CA SER A 87 -24.50 15.84 -11.66
C SER A 87 -25.60 16.72 -11.07
N PHE A 88 -26.14 17.67 -11.83
CA PHE A 88 -27.21 18.55 -11.37
C PHE A 88 -28.53 17.80 -11.11
N GLN A 89 -28.90 16.87 -11.98
CA GLN A 89 -30.10 16.05 -11.79
C GLN A 89 -29.95 15.07 -10.62
N LEU A 90 -28.77 14.43 -10.48
CA LEU A 90 -28.48 13.56 -9.33
C LEU A 90 -28.56 14.32 -8.02
N ALA A 91 -27.98 15.53 -7.93
CA ALA A 91 -28.07 16.36 -6.75
C ALA A 91 -29.53 16.66 -6.36
N LYS A 92 -30.36 17.04 -7.35
CA LYS A 92 -31.79 17.31 -7.10
C LYS A 92 -32.56 16.07 -6.65
N ILE A 93 -32.33 14.92 -7.29
CA ILE A 93 -32.99 13.66 -6.93
C ILE A 93 -32.61 13.24 -5.53
N LEU A 94 -31.31 13.26 -5.19
CA LEU A 94 -30.81 12.89 -3.87
C LEU A 94 -31.36 13.80 -2.78
N ASP A 95 -31.38 15.12 -3.01
CA ASP A 95 -31.98 16.08 -2.07
C ASP A 95 -33.48 15.82 -1.87
N THR A 96 -34.20 15.60 -2.95
CA THR A 96 -35.64 15.29 -2.92
C THR A 96 -35.92 13.99 -2.15
N LEU A 97 -35.13 12.94 -2.34
CA LEU A 97 -35.29 11.65 -1.66
C LEU A 97 -34.96 11.71 -0.16
N GLN A 98 -33.98 12.54 0.24
CA GLN A 98 -33.60 12.69 1.64
C GLN A 98 -34.60 13.51 2.46
N ASN A 99 -35.23 14.50 1.85
CA ASN A 99 -36.02 15.49 2.57
C ASN A 99 -37.23 14.90 3.30
N PRO A 100 -38.07 14.03 2.70
CA PRO A 100 -39.15 13.36 3.41
C PRO A 100 -38.67 12.51 4.59
N LEU A 101 -37.57 11.77 4.41
CA LEU A 101 -37.00 10.93 5.46
C LEU A 101 -36.55 11.77 6.66
N ARG A 102 -35.76 12.83 6.42
CA ARG A 102 -35.31 13.76 7.46
C ARG A 102 -36.49 14.37 8.23
N SER A 103 -37.48 14.89 7.49
CA SER A 103 -38.65 15.55 8.07
C SER A 103 -39.49 14.60 8.90
N THR A 104 -39.66 13.36 8.44
CA THR A 104 -40.45 12.34 9.15
C THR A 104 -39.77 11.92 10.45
N TYR A 105 -38.50 11.53 10.43
CA TYR A 105 -37.78 11.15 11.64
C TYR A 105 -37.67 12.28 12.65
N GLN A 106 -37.41 13.50 12.19
CA GLN A 106 -37.36 14.66 13.03
C GLN A 106 -38.71 14.93 13.72
N SER A 107 -39.79 14.79 12.96
CA SER A 107 -41.17 14.97 13.43
C SER A 107 -41.57 13.95 14.51
N LEU A 108 -41.26 12.67 14.26
CA LEU A 108 -41.54 11.58 15.20
C LEU A 108 -40.74 11.76 16.48
N SER A 109 -39.43 12.01 16.40
CA SER A 109 -38.58 12.20 17.57
C SER A 109 -39.02 13.34 18.47
N VAL A 110 -39.39 14.50 17.90
CA VAL A 110 -39.84 15.66 18.65
C VAL A 110 -41.23 15.44 19.27
N ARG A 111 -42.10 14.77 18.52
CA ARG A 111 -43.51 14.57 18.96
C ARG A 111 -43.61 13.59 20.11
N GLU A 112 -42.85 12.51 20.11
CA GLU A 112 -42.96 11.44 21.11
C GLU A 112 -42.04 11.64 22.32
N HIS A 113 -40.81 12.13 22.10
CA HIS A 113 -39.78 12.11 23.13
C HIS A 113 -39.11 13.47 23.39
N GLY A 114 -39.47 14.52 22.67
CA GLY A 114 -38.86 15.84 22.76
C GLY A 114 -37.44 15.93 22.17
N PHE A 115 -36.81 17.07 22.40
CA PHE A 115 -35.52 17.38 21.76
C PHE A 115 -34.34 16.51 22.22
N ALA A 116 -34.42 15.96 23.44
CA ALA A 116 -33.33 15.14 23.97
C ALA A 116 -33.08 13.85 23.17
N CYS A 117 -34.09 13.33 22.49
CA CYS A 117 -34.00 12.09 21.71
C CYS A 117 -33.58 12.29 20.25
N LYS A 118 -33.42 13.52 19.78
CA LYS A 118 -32.98 13.82 18.41
C LYS A 118 -31.58 13.29 18.09
N GLY A 119 -30.74 13.10 19.08
CA GLY A 119 -29.37 12.66 18.90
C GLY A 119 -29.23 11.26 18.27
N ALA A 120 -30.29 10.43 18.34
CA ALA A 120 -30.30 9.10 17.74
C ALA A 120 -30.35 9.12 16.21
N TYR A 121 -30.91 10.18 15.63
CA TYR A 121 -31.09 10.30 14.18
C TYR A 121 -30.44 11.60 13.67
N PRO A 122 -29.14 11.62 13.45
CA PRO A 122 -28.46 12.79 12.94
C PRO A 122 -28.94 13.11 11.52
N LEU A 123 -29.21 14.38 11.28
CA LEU A 123 -29.62 14.89 9.99
C LEU A 123 -28.36 15.19 9.16
N PHE A 124 -28.09 14.38 8.14
CA PHE A 124 -27.01 14.62 7.21
C PHE A 124 -27.48 15.30 5.94
N ASP A 125 -26.68 16.21 5.43
CA ASP A 125 -26.71 16.61 4.05
C ASP A 125 -25.72 15.77 3.24
N ASN A 126 -26.20 14.62 2.73
CA ASN A 126 -25.36 13.72 1.94
C ASN A 126 -25.06 14.29 0.54
N VAL A 127 -25.86 15.24 0.06
CA VAL A 127 -25.64 15.89 -1.24
C VAL A 127 -24.37 16.75 -1.17
N THR A 128 -24.20 17.52 -0.11
CA THR A 128 -22.96 18.30 0.14
C THR A 128 -21.76 17.36 0.25
N ALA A 129 -21.90 16.23 0.93
CA ALA A 129 -20.81 15.25 1.07
C ALA A 129 -20.33 14.69 -0.28
N ILE A 130 -21.25 14.41 -1.21
CA ILE A 130 -20.93 13.93 -2.58
C ILE A 130 -20.11 14.96 -3.37
N PHE A 131 -20.37 16.26 -3.16
CA PHE A 131 -19.68 17.35 -3.87
C PHE A 131 -18.52 17.95 -3.08
N SER A 132 -18.11 17.35 -1.98
CA SER A 132 -16.93 17.79 -1.23
C SER A 132 -15.68 17.66 -2.10
N SER A 133 -14.84 18.69 -2.09
CA SER A 133 -13.55 18.68 -2.81
C SER A 133 -12.49 17.83 -2.11
N THR A 134 -12.77 17.38 -0.89
CA THR A 134 -11.92 16.50 -0.09
C THR A 134 -12.71 15.28 0.36
N PRO A 135 -12.06 14.14 0.64
CA PRO A 135 -12.75 12.98 1.24
C PRO A 135 -13.48 13.39 2.53
N VAL A 136 -14.67 12.85 2.72
CA VAL A 136 -15.45 13.08 3.95
C VAL A 136 -14.94 12.17 5.06
N ILE A 137 -14.77 12.71 6.27
CA ILE A 137 -14.36 11.94 7.44
C ILE A 137 -15.60 11.41 8.15
N ALA A 138 -15.87 10.11 8.05
CA ALA A 138 -16.98 9.46 8.74
C ALA A 138 -16.59 9.08 10.18
N ARG A 139 -16.74 10.02 11.10
CA ARG A 139 -16.46 9.84 12.54
C ARG A 139 -17.65 9.21 13.25
N THR A 140 -17.81 7.92 13.08
CA THR A 140 -18.82 7.16 13.84
C THR A 140 -18.24 5.81 14.26
N ALA A 141 -18.60 5.32 15.43
CA ALA A 141 -18.27 3.96 15.85
C ALA A 141 -19.27 2.95 15.30
N THR A 142 -20.56 3.31 15.26
CA THR A 142 -21.67 2.42 14.90
C THR A 142 -22.59 3.10 13.90
N TYR A 143 -23.38 2.31 13.21
CA TYR A 143 -24.38 2.77 12.25
C TYR A 143 -25.79 2.43 12.75
N LEU A 144 -26.79 3.20 12.33
CA LEU A 144 -28.18 2.96 12.65
C LEU A 144 -28.80 2.01 11.63
N PHE A 145 -29.58 1.07 12.13
CA PHE A 145 -30.38 0.18 11.31
C PHE A 145 -31.82 0.66 11.27
N ALA A 146 -32.43 0.67 10.09
CA ALA A 146 -33.81 1.09 9.95
C ALA A 146 -34.83 0.02 10.39
N CYS A 147 -34.44 -1.26 10.34
CA CYS A 147 -35.30 -2.38 10.71
C CYS A 147 -34.49 -3.61 11.14
N THR A 148 -35.17 -4.60 11.71
CA THR A 148 -34.56 -5.85 12.17
C THR A 148 -34.01 -6.70 11.04
N GLU A 149 -34.69 -6.72 9.90
CA GLU A 149 -34.26 -7.44 8.70
C GLU A 149 -32.91 -6.92 8.20
N TRP A 150 -32.72 -5.60 8.23
CA TRP A 150 -31.43 -5.02 7.85
C TRP A 150 -30.30 -5.44 8.79
N VAL A 151 -30.58 -5.46 10.12
CA VAL A 151 -29.62 -5.97 11.11
C VAL A 151 -29.25 -7.43 10.79
N GLU A 152 -30.27 -8.27 10.54
CA GLU A 152 -30.08 -9.68 10.26
C GLU A 152 -29.25 -9.90 8.97
N ASP A 153 -29.55 -9.17 7.92
CA ASP A 153 -28.83 -9.24 6.66
C ASP A 153 -27.38 -8.78 6.77
N ALA A 154 -27.13 -7.71 7.52
CA ALA A 154 -25.78 -7.24 7.78
C ALA A 154 -24.96 -8.30 8.52
N PHE A 155 -25.50 -8.93 9.58
CA PHE A 155 -24.80 -9.97 10.33
C PHE A 155 -24.71 -11.33 9.60
N LYS A 156 -25.56 -11.57 8.64
CA LYS A 156 -25.47 -12.74 7.74
C LYS A 156 -24.54 -12.51 6.54
N GLY A 157 -23.96 -11.31 6.40
CA GLY A 157 -23.08 -10.96 5.30
C GLY A 157 -23.79 -10.73 3.97
N ARG A 158 -25.10 -10.49 3.97
CA ARG A 158 -25.89 -10.15 2.79
C ARG A 158 -25.80 -8.67 2.41
N GLU A 159 -25.43 -7.83 3.38
CA GLU A 159 -25.20 -6.40 3.22
C GLU A 159 -23.75 -6.03 3.55
N PRO A 160 -23.20 -4.93 3.01
CA PRO A 160 -21.88 -4.45 3.37
C PRO A 160 -21.77 -4.20 4.88
N LEU A 161 -20.73 -4.74 5.49
CA LEU A 161 -20.47 -4.63 6.94
C LEU A 161 -20.17 -3.19 7.40
N LEU A 162 -20.02 -2.22 6.49
CA LEU A 162 -19.85 -0.81 6.84
C LEU A 162 -21.04 -0.26 7.65
N GLU A 163 -22.21 -0.84 7.46
CA GLU A 163 -23.46 -0.42 8.10
C GLU A 163 -23.66 -1.02 9.50
N ILE A 164 -22.64 -1.67 10.04
CA ILE A 164 -22.65 -2.24 11.40
C ILE A 164 -21.73 -1.42 12.32
N TYR A 165 -20.43 -1.37 12.01
CA TYR A 165 -19.42 -0.89 12.93
C TYR A 165 -18.16 -0.44 12.19
N SER A 166 -17.63 0.75 12.52
CA SER A 166 -16.46 1.33 11.82
C SER A 166 -15.19 0.51 11.93
N ARG A 167 -15.04 -0.32 12.97
CA ARG A 167 -13.92 -1.28 13.05
C ARG A 167 -13.94 -2.29 11.92
N LEU A 168 -15.10 -2.63 11.40
CA LEU A 168 -15.26 -3.58 10.31
C LEU A 168 -15.07 -2.87 8.97
N LEU A 169 -15.88 -1.84 8.73
CA LEU A 169 -15.79 -1.01 7.53
C LEU A 169 -16.14 0.44 7.87
N ASN A 170 -15.34 1.37 7.34
CA ASN A 170 -15.59 2.79 7.45
C ASN A 170 -15.41 3.45 6.08
N PRO A 171 -16.35 4.30 5.61
CA PRO A 171 -16.30 4.87 4.25
C PRO A 171 -15.01 5.62 3.92
N THR A 172 -14.42 6.33 4.89
CA THR A 172 -13.17 7.05 4.68
C THR A 172 -11.99 6.08 4.53
N SER A 173 -11.94 5.04 5.36
CA SER A 173 -10.93 3.99 5.26
C SER A 173 -11.07 3.19 3.95
N ILE A 174 -12.30 2.89 3.51
CA ILE A 174 -12.57 2.24 2.23
C ILE A 174 -12.07 3.09 1.05
N SER A 175 -12.29 4.40 1.11
CA SER A 175 -11.79 5.31 0.07
C SER A 175 -10.27 5.26 -0.07
N LEU A 176 -9.55 5.17 1.05
CA LEU A 176 -8.10 4.98 1.06
C LEU A 176 -7.70 3.61 0.48
N ALA A 177 -8.39 2.54 0.89
CA ALA A 177 -8.11 1.19 0.41
C ALA A 177 -8.28 1.09 -1.12
N ASN A 178 -9.38 1.62 -1.66
CA ASN A 178 -9.64 1.63 -3.10
C ASN A 178 -8.58 2.45 -3.86
N HIS A 179 -8.22 3.63 -3.35
CA HIS A 179 -7.17 4.44 -3.96
C HIS A 179 -5.82 3.71 -3.98
N MET A 180 -5.51 2.97 -2.92
CA MET A 180 -4.27 2.20 -2.85
C MET A 180 -4.26 1.02 -3.82
N VAL A 181 -5.40 0.33 -3.99
CA VAL A 181 -5.55 -0.73 -5.00
C VAL A 181 -5.36 -0.17 -6.42
N ASP A 182 -5.95 0.99 -6.72
CA ASP A 182 -5.77 1.65 -8.02
C ASP A 182 -4.29 1.99 -8.29
N LEU A 183 -3.59 2.48 -7.27
CA LEU A 183 -2.15 2.79 -7.39
C LEU A 183 -1.30 1.53 -7.55
N GLU A 184 -1.57 0.44 -6.83
CA GLU A 184 -0.74 -0.76 -6.86
C GLU A 184 -1.05 -1.66 -8.05
N ALA A 185 -2.33 -1.89 -8.36
CA ALA A 185 -2.76 -2.84 -9.37
C ALA A 185 -3.08 -2.18 -10.73
N GLY A 186 -3.40 -0.87 -10.76
CA GLY A 186 -3.71 -0.13 -11.99
C GLY A 186 -4.84 -0.76 -12.80
N PRO A 187 -4.61 -1.18 -14.06
CA PRO A 187 -5.63 -1.79 -14.91
C PRO A 187 -6.24 -3.09 -14.35
N LEU A 188 -5.62 -3.68 -13.35
CA LEU A 188 -6.05 -4.93 -12.70
C LEU A 188 -6.77 -4.69 -11.37
N ALA A 189 -7.07 -3.45 -11.03
CA ALA A 189 -7.65 -3.06 -9.74
C ALA A 189 -8.96 -3.78 -9.38
N ASP A 190 -9.76 -4.17 -10.37
CA ASP A 190 -10.98 -4.94 -10.20
C ASP A 190 -10.77 -6.36 -9.65
N GLN A 191 -9.54 -6.88 -9.71
CA GLN A 191 -9.17 -8.22 -9.22
C GLN A 191 -8.70 -8.21 -7.76
N TYR A 192 -8.52 -7.04 -7.15
CA TYR A 192 -7.86 -6.88 -5.85
C TYR A 192 -8.70 -6.09 -4.86
N LEU A 193 -8.55 -6.45 -3.60
CA LEU A 193 -9.07 -5.72 -2.43
C LEU A 193 -7.92 -5.35 -1.50
N ALA A 194 -8.17 -4.35 -0.66
CA ALA A 194 -7.25 -3.95 0.39
C ALA A 194 -7.95 -3.77 1.72
N TRP A 195 -7.25 -4.11 2.82
CA TRP A 195 -7.66 -3.83 4.18
C TRP A 195 -6.62 -2.94 4.87
N ASN A 196 -7.09 -1.86 5.47
CA ASN A 196 -6.23 -0.89 6.15
C ASN A 196 -6.06 -1.21 7.62
N PHE A 197 -4.83 -1.16 8.08
CA PHE A 197 -4.42 -1.43 9.46
C PHE A 197 -3.86 -0.16 10.12
N ASN A 198 -3.87 -0.12 11.46
CA ASN A 198 -3.38 1.03 12.24
C ASN A 198 -1.84 1.21 12.19
N SER A 199 -1.12 0.25 11.64
CA SER A 199 0.34 0.32 11.42
C SER A 199 0.80 -0.69 10.36
N GLY A 200 1.98 -0.48 9.78
CA GLY A 200 2.61 -1.47 8.89
C GLY A 200 2.85 -2.81 9.57
N MET A 201 3.26 -2.81 10.86
CA MET A 201 3.43 -4.06 11.63
C MET A 201 2.13 -4.81 11.83
N ALA A 202 1.01 -4.12 12.07
CA ALA A 202 -0.30 -4.76 12.15
C ALA A 202 -0.73 -5.36 10.80
N ALA A 203 -0.36 -4.75 9.68
CA ALA A 203 -0.59 -5.30 8.35
C ALA A 203 0.26 -6.56 8.10
N ILE A 204 1.54 -6.54 8.47
CA ILE A 204 2.45 -7.70 8.38
C ILE A 204 1.93 -8.85 9.27
N ASP A 205 1.65 -8.59 10.55
CA ASP A 205 1.07 -9.59 11.46
C ASP A 205 -0.27 -10.11 10.94
N GLY A 206 -1.10 -9.21 10.39
CA GLY A 206 -2.40 -9.57 9.84
C GLY A 206 -2.30 -10.62 8.73
N VAL A 207 -1.42 -10.43 7.75
CA VAL A 207 -1.27 -11.38 6.65
C VAL A 207 -0.53 -12.64 7.08
N LEU A 208 0.49 -12.54 7.93
CA LEU A 208 1.18 -13.72 8.48
C LEU A 208 0.24 -14.58 9.31
N ALA A 209 -0.55 -13.99 10.20
CA ALA A 209 -1.54 -14.72 11.00
C ALA A 209 -2.66 -15.33 10.16
N HIS A 210 -2.90 -14.80 8.96
CA HIS A 210 -3.86 -15.35 8.01
C HIS A 210 -3.34 -16.62 7.32
N VAL A 211 -2.08 -16.61 6.88
CA VAL A 211 -1.56 -17.67 6.02
C VAL A 211 -0.75 -18.74 6.77
N VAL A 212 -0.02 -18.36 7.82
CA VAL A 212 0.96 -19.24 8.48
C VAL A 212 0.32 -20.06 9.59
N GLY A 213 0.50 -21.37 9.53
CA GLY A 213 0.07 -22.33 10.54
C GLY A 213 1.21 -22.81 11.45
N ALA A 214 0.83 -23.63 12.44
CA ALA A 214 1.81 -24.24 13.35
C ALA A 214 2.81 -25.12 12.58
N ARG A 215 4.11 -24.95 12.85
CA ARG A 215 5.22 -25.69 12.27
C ARG A 215 5.43 -25.49 10.77
N ASP A 216 4.80 -24.49 10.17
CA ASP A 216 5.09 -24.07 8.80
C ASP A 216 6.50 -23.47 8.68
N ILE A 217 6.91 -23.18 7.46
CA ILE A 217 8.23 -22.66 7.13
C ILE A 217 8.04 -21.32 6.42
N VAL A 218 8.80 -20.30 6.82
CA VAL A 218 8.93 -19.05 6.07
C VAL A 218 10.34 -18.97 5.51
N LEU A 219 10.45 -18.89 4.18
CA LEU A 219 11.69 -18.54 3.48
C LEU A 219 11.68 -17.05 3.20
N SER A 220 12.57 -16.31 3.82
CA SER A 220 12.59 -14.85 3.77
C SER A 220 13.85 -14.32 3.11
N SER A 221 13.73 -13.17 2.41
CA SER A 221 14.92 -12.40 2.01
C SER A 221 15.71 -11.94 3.23
N ARG A 222 17.04 -11.89 3.13
CA ARG A 222 17.93 -11.62 4.27
C ARG A 222 17.65 -10.26 4.92
N ASN A 223 17.52 -9.22 4.13
CA ASN A 223 17.37 -7.87 4.61
C ASN A 223 15.89 -7.50 4.66
N ILE A 224 15.24 -7.81 5.78
CA ILE A 224 13.88 -7.37 6.09
C ILE A 224 13.90 -6.41 7.28
N TYR A 225 12.82 -5.66 7.44
CA TYR A 225 12.63 -4.76 8.58
C TYR A 225 12.81 -5.50 9.92
N GLY A 226 13.55 -4.91 10.86
CA GLY A 226 13.87 -5.53 12.15
C GLY A 226 12.63 -5.96 12.95
N GLY A 227 11.53 -5.19 12.88
CA GLY A 227 10.27 -5.59 13.51
C GLY A 227 9.66 -6.85 12.88
N THR A 228 9.81 -7.03 11.56
CA THR A 228 9.38 -8.26 10.86
C THR A 228 10.24 -9.45 11.27
N TYR A 229 11.55 -9.24 11.40
CA TYR A 229 12.45 -10.26 11.93
C TYR A 229 12.02 -10.72 13.33
N GLN A 230 11.79 -9.78 14.25
CA GLN A 230 11.33 -10.10 15.62
C GLN A 230 9.98 -10.84 15.60
N LEU A 231 9.04 -10.43 14.76
CA LEU A 231 7.75 -11.09 14.64
C LEU A 231 7.89 -12.54 14.20
N LEU A 232 8.70 -12.79 13.15
CA LEU A 232 8.91 -14.14 12.62
C LEU A 232 9.76 -15.01 13.56
N HIS A 233 10.90 -14.49 14.03
CA HIS A 233 11.86 -15.23 14.84
C HIS A 233 11.45 -15.33 16.31
N ASP A 234 11.19 -14.16 16.95
CA ASP A 234 11.00 -14.09 18.40
C ASP A 234 9.55 -14.36 18.84
N TRP A 235 8.60 -14.21 17.95
CA TRP A 235 7.20 -14.44 18.26
C TRP A 235 6.68 -15.74 17.63
N TYR A 236 6.59 -15.84 16.30
CA TYR A 236 6.06 -17.03 15.63
C TYR A 236 7.01 -18.24 15.73
N GLY A 237 8.32 -18.02 15.78
CA GLY A 237 9.32 -19.09 15.91
C GLY A 237 9.34 -19.78 17.27
N LYS A 238 8.72 -19.19 18.32
CA LYS A 238 8.65 -19.85 19.64
C LYS A 238 7.87 -21.14 19.58
N LYS A 239 8.40 -22.22 20.18
CA LYS A 239 7.71 -23.50 20.34
C LYS A 239 6.39 -23.39 21.10
N SER A 240 6.30 -22.42 22.02
CA SER A 240 5.05 -22.11 22.75
C SER A 240 4.02 -21.34 21.95
N ASN A 241 4.35 -20.90 20.71
CA ASN A 241 3.45 -20.24 19.79
C ASN A 241 3.26 -21.13 18.56
N LEU A 242 3.83 -20.80 17.40
CA LEU A 242 3.63 -21.60 16.18
C LEU A 242 4.78 -22.58 15.87
N ASP A 243 5.90 -22.53 16.58
CA ASP A 243 7.11 -23.33 16.22
C ASP A 243 7.48 -23.18 14.74
N LEU A 244 7.32 -21.96 14.21
CA LEU A 244 7.63 -21.59 12.83
C LEU A 244 9.11 -21.81 12.55
N ALA A 245 9.46 -22.41 11.42
CA ALA A 245 10.83 -22.41 10.94
C ALA A 245 11.08 -21.19 10.05
N LEU A 246 12.11 -20.42 10.36
CA LEU A 246 12.55 -19.28 9.58
C LEU A 246 13.85 -19.61 8.85
N GLU A 247 13.81 -19.55 7.52
CA GLU A 247 14.95 -19.75 6.64
C GLU A 247 15.22 -18.49 5.85
N TRP A 248 16.46 -18.31 5.42
CA TRP A 248 16.92 -17.12 4.75
C TRP A 248 17.50 -17.44 3.38
N PHE A 249 17.28 -16.56 2.41
CA PHE A 249 18.07 -16.54 1.20
C PHE A 249 18.84 -15.24 1.09
N ASP A 250 20.04 -15.36 0.57
CA ASP A 250 20.94 -14.27 0.22
C ASP A 250 20.91 -14.08 -1.29
N GLY A 251 21.26 -12.89 -1.77
CA GLY A 251 21.22 -12.58 -3.18
C GLY A 251 20.02 -11.73 -3.58
N LEU A 252 19.93 -11.39 -4.85
CA LEU A 252 18.94 -10.46 -5.39
C LEU A 252 18.10 -11.10 -6.49
N GLU A 253 18.57 -12.18 -7.11
CA GLU A 253 18.01 -12.77 -8.32
C GLU A 253 17.35 -14.14 -8.06
N GLY A 254 16.65 -14.64 -9.05
CA GLY A 254 15.90 -15.90 -8.92
C GLY A 254 16.77 -17.13 -8.75
N GLU A 255 18.03 -17.13 -9.23
CA GLU A 255 18.92 -18.29 -9.10
C GLU A 255 19.31 -18.57 -7.65
N GLU A 256 19.67 -17.52 -6.89
CA GLU A 256 19.99 -17.64 -5.48
C GLU A 256 18.75 -18.07 -4.68
N PHE A 257 17.58 -17.49 -5.02
CA PHE A 257 16.33 -17.89 -4.42
C PHE A 257 16.01 -19.38 -4.69
N ALA A 258 16.15 -19.86 -5.93
CA ALA A 258 15.88 -21.25 -6.29
C ALA A 258 16.76 -22.23 -5.51
N ALA A 259 18.05 -21.89 -5.36
CA ALA A 259 18.99 -22.70 -4.56
C ALA A 259 18.57 -22.74 -3.09
N ALA A 260 18.19 -21.60 -2.50
CA ALA A 260 17.73 -21.51 -1.11
C ALA A 260 16.40 -22.27 -0.91
N LEU A 261 15.46 -22.18 -1.86
CA LEU A 261 14.20 -22.89 -1.80
C LEU A 261 14.42 -24.42 -1.82
N ALA A 262 15.28 -24.92 -2.71
CA ALA A 262 15.63 -26.34 -2.77
C ALA A 262 16.30 -26.83 -1.47
N ALA A 263 17.22 -26.03 -0.91
CA ALA A 263 17.85 -26.32 0.38
C ALA A 263 16.82 -26.34 1.53
N THR A 264 15.88 -25.39 1.55
CA THR A 264 14.79 -25.32 2.52
C THR A 264 13.88 -26.53 2.43
N GLN A 265 13.48 -26.93 1.22
CA GLN A 265 12.67 -28.14 0.99
C GLN A 265 13.38 -29.40 1.50
N ALA A 266 14.67 -29.56 1.21
CA ALA A 266 15.47 -30.69 1.69
C ALA A 266 15.60 -30.71 3.23
N LYS A 267 15.89 -29.57 3.84
CA LYS A 267 16.03 -29.39 5.30
C LYS A 267 14.74 -29.71 6.06
N HIS A 268 13.60 -29.32 5.49
CA HIS A 268 12.29 -29.47 6.13
C HIS A 268 11.41 -30.56 5.51
N ALA A 269 12.02 -31.54 4.82
CA ALA A 269 11.31 -32.62 4.12
C ALA A 269 10.29 -33.36 5.02
N GLN A 270 10.62 -33.56 6.30
CA GLN A 270 9.70 -34.18 7.25
C GLN A 270 8.46 -33.29 7.52
N ARG A 271 8.64 -31.98 7.76
CA ARG A 271 7.51 -31.05 7.97
C ARG A 271 6.61 -31.01 6.73
N LEU A 272 7.20 -30.98 5.54
CA LEU A 272 6.46 -30.99 4.27
C LEU A 272 5.68 -32.29 4.08
N ALA A 273 6.25 -33.45 4.42
CA ALA A 273 5.55 -34.72 4.41
C ALA A 273 4.39 -34.79 5.42
N GLU A 274 4.45 -34.02 6.50
CA GLU A 274 3.37 -33.84 7.48
C GLU A 274 2.31 -32.81 7.02
N GLY A 275 2.38 -32.32 5.79
CA GLY A 275 1.44 -31.35 5.21
C GLY A 275 1.71 -29.90 5.60
N ARG A 276 2.91 -29.57 6.14
CA ARG A 276 3.32 -28.19 6.38
C ARG A 276 3.71 -27.51 5.07
N ARG A 277 3.63 -26.17 5.04
CA ARG A 277 3.85 -25.39 3.82
C ARG A 277 5.05 -24.46 3.96
N ILE A 278 5.62 -24.11 2.81
CA ILE A 278 6.61 -23.02 2.72
C ILE A 278 5.87 -21.78 2.23
N TYR A 279 6.09 -20.67 2.93
CA TYR A 279 5.67 -19.33 2.52
C TYR A 279 6.91 -18.51 2.23
N VAL A 280 6.82 -17.61 1.25
CA VAL A 280 7.93 -16.72 0.89
C VAL A 280 7.62 -15.32 1.35
N PHE A 281 8.52 -14.71 2.13
CA PHE A 281 8.41 -13.32 2.56
C PHE A 281 9.53 -12.49 1.92
N LEU A 282 9.14 -11.46 1.18
CA LEU A 282 10.06 -10.56 0.49
C LEU A 282 9.92 -9.13 1.03
N GLU A 283 11.03 -8.41 1.11
CA GLU A 283 11.03 -6.95 1.24
C GLU A 283 11.84 -6.36 0.09
N SER A 284 11.17 -5.62 -0.80
CA SER A 284 11.83 -5.07 -1.99
C SER A 284 11.21 -3.72 -2.40
N PRO A 285 12.02 -2.66 -2.48
CA PRO A 285 13.41 -2.52 -2.01
C PRO A 285 13.54 -2.70 -0.50
N CYS A 286 14.65 -3.27 -0.05
CA CYS A 286 14.85 -3.61 1.36
C CYS A 286 15.30 -2.42 2.23
N ASN A 287 15.01 -2.49 3.53
CA ASN A 287 15.60 -1.64 4.56
C ASN A 287 16.72 -2.44 5.27
N PRO A 288 18.01 -1.95 5.39
CA PRO A 288 18.35 -0.53 5.27
C PRO A 288 19.01 -0.09 3.94
N HIS A 289 19.40 -0.99 3.06
CA HIS A 289 20.30 -0.69 1.94
C HIS A 289 19.59 -0.23 0.65
N GLY A 290 18.26 -0.39 0.55
CA GLY A 290 17.52 -0.12 -0.68
C GLY A 290 17.74 -1.14 -1.80
N ASN A 291 18.25 -2.33 -1.49
CA ASN A 291 18.46 -3.41 -2.45
C ASN A 291 17.14 -3.88 -3.06
N ILE A 292 17.18 -4.20 -4.34
CA ILE A 292 16.02 -4.58 -5.14
C ILE A 292 16.14 -6.07 -5.47
N LEU A 293 15.07 -6.82 -5.22
CA LEU A 293 14.97 -8.24 -5.59
C LEU A 293 14.32 -8.38 -6.97
N ASP A 294 14.64 -9.45 -7.71
CA ASP A 294 13.87 -9.84 -8.90
C ASP A 294 12.54 -10.51 -8.47
N VAL A 295 11.65 -9.68 -7.90
CA VAL A 295 10.34 -10.13 -7.38
C VAL A 295 9.55 -10.93 -8.41
N PRO A 296 9.46 -10.52 -9.70
CA PRO A 296 8.76 -11.32 -10.71
C PRO A 296 9.29 -12.74 -10.86
N GLN A 297 10.61 -12.90 -10.94
CA GLN A 297 11.21 -14.22 -11.10
C GLN A 297 11.09 -15.06 -9.83
N ILE A 298 11.25 -14.44 -8.66
CA ILE A 298 11.08 -15.11 -7.37
C ILE A 298 9.62 -15.61 -7.21
N CYS A 299 8.63 -14.79 -7.57
CA CYS A 299 7.23 -15.21 -7.55
C CYS A 299 6.98 -16.44 -8.45
N ARG A 300 7.46 -16.43 -9.68
CA ARG A 300 7.31 -17.59 -10.58
C ARG A 300 7.89 -18.87 -9.98
N LEU A 301 9.07 -18.79 -9.40
CA LEU A 301 9.75 -19.96 -8.80
C LEU A 301 9.03 -20.43 -7.54
N ALA A 302 8.56 -19.53 -6.70
CA ALA A 302 7.78 -19.83 -5.50
C ALA A 302 6.45 -20.49 -5.87
N HIS A 303 5.72 -19.91 -6.81
CA HIS A 303 4.43 -20.43 -7.28
C HIS A 303 4.59 -21.81 -7.93
N ALA A 304 5.61 -22.02 -8.75
CA ALA A 304 5.88 -23.34 -9.32
C ALA A 304 6.15 -24.43 -8.25
N ALA A 305 6.55 -24.03 -7.05
CA ALA A 305 6.72 -24.91 -5.88
C ALA A 305 5.49 -24.92 -4.94
N GLY A 306 4.37 -24.31 -5.32
CA GLY A 306 3.14 -24.25 -4.53
C GLY A 306 3.20 -23.32 -3.31
N SER A 307 4.15 -22.38 -3.30
CA SER A 307 4.34 -21.42 -2.18
C SER A 307 3.67 -20.09 -2.47
N LEU A 308 2.92 -19.56 -1.49
CA LEU A 308 2.41 -18.19 -1.52
C LEU A 308 3.54 -17.19 -1.23
N VAL A 309 3.48 -16.03 -1.90
CA VAL A 309 4.45 -14.94 -1.77
C VAL A 309 3.82 -13.72 -1.12
N LEU A 310 4.41 -13.27 -0.03
CA LEU A 310 4.10 -12.03 0.68
C LEU A 310 5.22 -11.03 0.39
N CYS A 311 4.86 -9.85 -0.11
CA CYS A 311 5.85 -8.82 -0.47
C CYS A 311 5.58 -7.52 0.30
N ASP A 312 6.50 -7.14 1.17
CA ASP A 312 6.54 -5.78 1.71
C ASP A 312 7.21 -4.86 0.68
N ALA A 313 6.39 -4.04 0.03
CA ALA A 313 6.81 -3.09 -1.00
C ALA A 313 6.85 -1.64 -0.49
N THR A 314 6.92 -1.46 0.84
CA THR A 314 6.84 -0.15 1.50
C THR A 314 7.82 0.87 0.95
N VAL A 315 9.10 0.49 0.78
CA VAL A 315 10.17 1.43 0.39
C VAL A 315 10.10 1.77 -1.11
N GLY A 316 9.66 0.81 -1.94
CA GLY A 316 9.46 1.02 -3.38
C GLY A 316 8.26 1.88 -3.69
N THR A 317 7.22 1.71 -2.95
CA THR A 317 5.89 2.29 -3.21
C THR A 317 5.33 1.93 -4.59
N PRO A 318 4.04 2.12 -4.87
CA PRO A 318 3.49 1.88 -6.21
C PRO A 318 4.03 2.82 -7.29
N PHE A 319 4.69 3.92 -6.92
CA PHE A 319 5.31 4.81 -7.90
C PHE A 319 6.56 4.21 -8.53
N LEU A 320 7.45 3.68 -7.71
CA LEU A 320 8.72 3.12 -8.20
C LEU A 320 8.59 1.66 -8.63
N SER A 321 7.81 0.85 -7.91
CA SER A 321 7.73 -0.60 -8.13
C SER A 321 6.33 -1.14 -7.84
N PRO A 322 5.34 -0.89 -8.74
CA PRO A 322 4.00 -1.47 -8.58
C PRO A 322 4.04 -2.97 -8.90
N VAL A 323 4.22 -3.81 -7.88
CA VAL A 323 4.50 -5.25 -8.03
C VAL A 323 3.31 -6.05 -8.59
N LEU A 324 2.07 -5.52 -8.49
CA LEU A 324 0.88 -6.17 -9.05
C LEU A 324 0.62 -5.84 -10.54
N ARG A 325 1.30 -4.84 -11.12
CA ARG A 325 1.08 -4.45 -12.53
C ARG A 325 1.86 -5.31 -13.53
N ARG A 326 1.96 -6.62 -13.29
CA ARG A 326 2.58 -7.58 -14.21
C ARG A 326 1.51 -8.25 -15.06
N SER A 327 1.79 -8.49 -16.35
CA SER A 327 0.87 -9.19 -17.26
C SER A 327 0.68 -10.65 -16.87
N ASP A 328 1.77 -11.33 -16.50
CA ASP A 328 1.76 -12.71 -16.05
C ASP A 328 1.35 -12.79 -14.56
N PRO A 329 0.24 -13.46 -14.21
CA PRO A 329 -0.16 -13.65 -12.81
C PRO A 329 0.89 -14.35 -11.95
N ALA A 330 1.70 -15.24 -12.54
CA ALA A 330 2.75 -15.95 -11.81
C ALA A 330 3.89 -15.03 -11.33
N GLU A 331 4.00 -13.83 -11.88
CA GLU A 331 5.00 -12.83 -11.49
C GLU A 331 4.54 -11.91 -10.34
N ARG A 332 3.30 -12.06 -9.87
CA ARG A 332 2.70 -11.17 -8.88
C ARG A 332 2.73 -11.81 -7.50
N PRO A 333 3.11 -11.09 -6.44
CA PRO A 333 2.89 -11.57 -5.08
C PRO A 333 1.40 -11.83 -4.80
N ASP A 334 1.11 -12.80 -3.93
CA ASP A 334 -0.27 -13.09 -3.50
C ASP A 334 -0.80 -12.03 -2.55
N PHE A 335 0.09 -11.49 -1.71
CA PHE A 335 -0.22 -10.38 -0.81
C PHE A 335 0.87 -9.31 -0.89
N VAL A 336 0.45 -8.06 -1.00
CA VAL A 336 1.33 -6.89 -0.98
C VAL A 336 1.06 -6.08 0.27
N ILE A 337 2.12 -5.67 0.95
CA ILE A 337 2.07 -4.92 2.19
C ILE A 337 2.71 -3.56 1.95
N HIS A 338 2.09 -2.50 2.48
CA HIS A 338 2.71 -1.18 2.58
C HIS A 338 2.47 -0.57 3.94
N SER A 339 3.49 0.08 4.47
CA SER A 339 3.33 1.02 5.57
C SER A 339 3.01 2.41 5.01
N TYR A 340 1.78 2.86 5.18
CA TYR A 340 1.39 4.24 4.84
C TYR A 340 2.18 5.31 5.63
N THR A 341 2.69 4.93 6.81
CA THR A 341 3.52 5.77 7.68
C THR A 341 4.69 6.42 6.94
N LYS A 342 5.16 5.78 5.87
CA LYS A 342 6.38 6.12 5.12
C LYS A 342 6.06 7.08 3.95
N ASP A 343 6.67 6.86 2.82
CA ASP A 343 6.58 7.73 1.65
C ASP A 343 5.15 7.96 1.13
N LEU A 344 4.23 7.02 1.33
CA LEU A 344 2.84 7.16 0.88
C LEU A 344 2.15 8.36 1.57
N CYS A 345 2.22 8.46 2.89
CA CYS A 345 1.73 9.64 3.62
C CYS A 345 2.73 10.81 3.54
N GLY A 346 4.01 10.54 3.83
CA GLY A 346 5.11 11.49 3.77
C GLY A 346 5.13 12.56 4.86
N SER A 347 4.09 12.67 5.68
CA SER A 347 3.98 13.71 6.73
C SER A 347 4.82 13.41 7.97
N GLY A 348 5.07 12.13 8.26
CA GLY A 348 5.69 11.70 9.52
C GLY A 348 4.77 11.78 10.74
N ALA A 349 3.50 12.19 10.58
CA ALA A 349 2.58 12.46 11.67
C ALA A 349 1.68 11.27 12.05
N THR A 350 1.51 10.28 11.15
CA THR A 350 0.58 9.17 11.37
C THR A 350 1.22 7.80 11.18
N THR A 351 0.67 6.80 11.85
CA THR A 351 1.01 5.39 11.63
C THR A 351 -0.16 4.69 10.99
N ALA A 352 0.07 4.00 9.88
CA ALA A 352 -0.95 3.23 9.18
C ALA A 352 -0.29 2.16 8.29
N GLY A 353 -1.05 1.15 7.89
CA GLY A 353 -0.60 0.07 7.01
C GLY A 353 -1.73 -0.47 6.15
N VAL A 354 -1.40 -1.28 5.16
CA VAL A 354 -2.35 -1.92 4.25
C VAL A 354 -1.85 -3.28 3.80
N VAL A 355 -2.79 -4.20 3.62
CA VAL A 355 -2.59 -5.46 2.90
C VAL A 355 -3.48 -5.44 1.67
N ILE A 356 -2.92 -5.77 0.51
CA ILE A 356 -3.61 -5.91 -0.77
C ILE A 356 -3.47 -7.37 -1.22
N GLY A 357 -4.54 -7.96 -1.67
CA GLY A 357 -4.56 -9.32 -2.20
C GLY A 357 -5.71 -9.51 -3.17
N ARG A 358 -5.77 -10.68 -3.82
CA ARG A 358 -6.90 -11.02 -4.71
C ARG A 358 -8.21 -11.01 -3.94
N ASN A 359 -9.28 -10.57 -4.60
CA ASN A 359 -10.61 -10.44 -4.01
C ASN A 359 -11.01 -11.66 -3.18
N GLU A 360 -10.83 -12.85 -3.75
CA GLU A 360 -11.26 -14.11 -3.16
C GLU A 360 -10.51 -14.46 -1.87
N ARG A 361 -9.24 -14.08 -1.78
CA ARG A 361 -8.41 -14.26 -0.57
C ARG A 361 -8.66 -13.18 0.48
N MET A 362 -9.18 -12.04 0.06
CA MET A 362 -9.37 -10.88 0.95
C MET A 362 -10.75 -10.85 1.59
N PHE A 363 -11.79 -11.22 0.84
CA PHE A 363 -13.16 -11.27 1.34
C PHE A 363 -14.05 -12.16 0.49
N LEU A 364 -14.86 -13.00 1.16
CA LEU A 364 -16.03 -13.67 0.57
C LEU A 364 -17.24 -13.41 1.45
N PRO A 365 -18.45 -13.28 0.89
CA PRO A 365 -19.69 -13.21 1.65
C PRO A 365 -19.85 -14.44 2.55
N LYS A 366 -20.41 -14.24 3.73
CA LYS A 366 -20.58 -15.29 4.72
C LYS A 366 -21.41 -16.46 4.17
N GLY A 367 -20.87 -17.66 4.28
CA GLY A 367 -21.50 -18.89 3.77
C GLY A 367 -21.11 -19.24 2.33
N GLU A 368 -20.34 -18.40 1.64
CA GLU A 368 -19.88 -18.67 0.28
C GLU A 368 -18.51 -19.35 0.24
N SER A 369 -18.23 -20.01 -0.88
CA SER A 369 -16.92 -20.55 -1.22
C SER A 369 -16.68 -20.39 -2.71
N VAL A 370 -15.41 -20.29 -3.09
CA VAL A 370 -14.99 -20.15 -4.49
C VAL A 370 -13.81 -21.06 -4.77
N THR A 371 -13.76 -21.63 -5.96
CA THR A 371 -12.60 -22.38 -6.43
C THR A 371 -11.82 -21.53 -7.41
N ILE A 372 -10.54 -21.30 -7.10
CA ILE A 372 -9.59 -20.54 -7.91
C ILE A 372 -8.40 -21.41 -8.29
N ALA A 373 -7.58 -20.91 -9.20
CA ALA A 373 -6.25 -21.50 -9.42
C ALA A 373 -5.35 -21.12 -8.23
N GLY A 374 -4.81 -22.12 -7.56
CA GLY A 374 -3.78 -21.96 -6.53
C GLY A 374 -2.45 -21.47 -7.12
N PRO A 375 -1.42 -21.24 -6.29
CA PRO A 375 -0.12 -20.77 -6.74
C PRO A 375 0.50 -21.66 -7.83
N ASP A 376 0.41 -22.98 -7.66
CA ASP A 376 0.90 -24.01 -8.59
C ASP A 376 -0.04 -24.28 -9.78
N GLY A 377 -1.12 -23.49 -9.91
CA GLY A 377 -2.15 -23.67 -10.93
C GLY A 377 -3.15 -24.79 -10.65
N GLN A 378 -3.02 -25.53 -9.55
CA GLN A 378 -4.01 -26.52 -9.15
C GLN A 378 -5.26 -25.85 -8.57
N PRO A 379 -6.44 -26.48 -8.69
CA PRO A 379 -7.66 -25.94 -8.09
C PRO A 379 -7.53 -25.85 -6.56
N GLU A 380 -7.79 -24.66 -6.01
CA GLU A 380 -7.85 -24.40 -4.58
C GLU A 380 -9.24 -23.83 -4.25
N THR A 381 -9.93 -24.43 -3.27
CA THR A 381 -11.22 -23.92 -2.80
C THR A 381 -11.00 -23.11 -1.54
N ILE A 382 -11.49 -21.86 -1.55
CA ILE A 382 -11.44 -20.93 -0.43
C ILE A 382 -12.86 -20.79 0.11
N ALA A 383 -13.07 -21.09 1.37
CA ALA A 383 -14.30 -20.79 2.08
C ALA A 383 -14.27 -19.37 2.65
N TRP A 384 -15.44 -18.77 2.91
CA TRP A 384 -15.53 -17.40 3.39
C TRP A 384 -14.72 -17.15 4.68
N GLU A 385 -14.75 -18.09 5.62
CA GLU A 385 -13.98 -18.03 6.87
C GLU A 385 -12.47 -18.07 6.67
N GLU A 386 -12.02 -18.54 5.52
CA GLU A 386 -10.61 -18.60 5.13
C GLU A 386 -10.14 -17.32 4.42
N SER A 387 -11.02 -16.33 4.20
CA SER A 387 -10.58 -15.03 3.69
C SER A 387 -9.97 -14.18 4.80
N LEU A 388 -9.04 -13.29 4.44
CA LEU A 388 -8.29 -12.46 5.41
C LEU A 388 -9.23 -11.66 6.32
N PHE A 389 -10.32 -11.14 5.75
CA PHE A 389 -11.30 -10.36 6.53
C PHE A 389 -11.85 -11.17 7.69
N TRP A 390 -12.45 -12.33 7.45
CA TRP A 390 -13.12 -13.11 8.49
C TRP A 390 -12.14 -13.81 9.41
N ASN A 391 -11.03 -14.31 8.85
CA ASN A 391 -10.03 -15.05 9.62
C ASN A 391 -9.24 -14.15 10.59
N VAL A 392 -8.92 -12.93 10.19
CA VAL A 392 -8.02 -12.06 10.95
C VAL A 392 -8.58 -10.66 11.20
N TYR A 393 -8.96 -9.93 10.16
CA TYR A 393 -9.30 -8.52 10.26
C TYR A 393 -10.49 -8.29 11.18
N TYR A 394 -11.55 -9.05 10.98
CA TYR A 394 -12.77 -9.02 11.80
C TYR A 394 -12.49 -9.33 13.28
N ILE A 395 -11.62 -10.32 13.56
CA ILE A 395 -11.35 -10.86 14.88
C ILE A 395 -10.34 -10.03 15.66
N LYS A 396 -9.18 -9.73 15.06
CA LYS A 396 -8.08 -9.02 15.73
C LYS A 396 -8.32 -7.53 15.89
N GLY A 397 -9.06 -6.93 14.99
CA GLY A 397 -9.40 -5.52 15.05
C GLY A 397 -8.39 -4.62 14.36
N ALA A 398 -7.28 -4.30 14.83
CA ALA A 398 -6.16 -3.50 14.29
C ALA A 398 -6.46 -2.57 13.09
N PHE A 399 -7.71 -2.13 12.92
CA PHE A 399 -8.23 -1.32 11.82
C PHE A 399 -7.68 0.11 11.83
N LEU A 400 -7.75 0.77 10.69
CA LEU A 400 -7.39 2.18 10.55
C LEU A 400 -8.62 3.07 10.73
N ASP A 401 -8.54 4.03 11.65
CA ASP A 401 -9.60 5.00 11.88
C ASP A 401 -9.73 6.02 10.75
N ALA A 402 -10.88 6.71 10.70
CA ALA A 402 -11.23 7.64 9.63
C ALA A 402 -10.30 8.87 9.56
N ASP A 403 -9.85 9.38 10.69
CA ASP A 403 -8.99 10.57 10.73
C ASP A 403 -7.62 10.26 10.13
N LYS A 404 -7.01 9.14 10.51
CA LYS A 404 -5.74 8.71 9.94
C LYS A 404 -5.87 8.32 8.46
N ALA A 405 -6.97 7.69 8.08
CA ALA A 405 -7.24 7.41 6.66
C ALA A 405 -7.31 8.70 5.83
N PHE A 406 -7.96 9.73 6.34
CA PHE A 406 -8.01 11.06 5.70
C PHE A 406 -6.62 11.71 5.63
N GLU A 407 -5.82 11.60 6.69
CA GLU A 407 -4.46 12.15 6.70
C GLU A 407 -3.58 11.49 5.64
N VAL A 408 -3.63 10.16 5.53
CA VAL A 408 -2.90 9.42 4.48
C VAL A 408 -3.36 9.86 3.09
N LEU A 409 -4.69 9.91 2.82
CA LEU A 409 -5.23 10.39 1.55
C LEU A 409 -4.74 11.81 1.20
N SER A 410 -4.64 12.67 2.21
CA SER A 410 -4.15 14.04 2.03
C SER A 410 -2.66 14.06 1.66
N GLY A 411 -1.84 13.23 2.30
CA GLY A 411 -0.42 13.06 1.96
C GLY A 411 -0.20 12.48 0.56
N MET A 412 -1.07 11.57 0.14
CA MET A 412 -0.98 10.92 -1.18
C MET A 412 -1.21 11.88 -2.36
N ARG A 413 -1.80 13.04 -2.15
CA ARG A 413 -2.00 14.05 -3.20
C ARG A 413 -0.71 14.55 -3.85
N THR A 414 0.40 14.54 -3.11
CA THR A 414 1.73 14.98 -3.58
C THR A 414 2.70 13.82 -3.76
N PHE A 415 2.21 12.60 -3.64
CA PHE A 415 3.01 11.40 -3.55
C PHE A 415 3.95 11.20 -4.75
N GLU A 416 3.43 11.22 -5.98
CA GLU A 416 4.23 10.99 -7.19
C GLU A 416 5.33 12.05 -7.38
N SER A 417 4.98 13.33 -7.17
CA SER A 417 5.96 14.43 -7.26
C SER A 417 7.07 14.28 -6.22
N ARG A 418 6.70 13.86 -4.99
CA ARG A 418 7.69 13.61 -3.92
C ARG A 418 8.60 12.45 -4.27
N MET A 419 8.06 11.35 -4.77
CA MET A 419 8.85 10.17 -5.13
C MET A 419 9.81 10.44 -6.29
N LEU A 420 9.38 11.18 -7.32
CA LEU A 420 10.23 11.60 -8.43
C LEU A 420 11.42 12.43 -7.92
N GLN A 421 11.15 13.47 -7.13
CA GLN A 421 12.20 14.34 -6.60
C GLN A 421 13.16 13.58 -5.65
N LYS A 422 12.62 12.74 -4.77
CA LYS A 422 13.44 11.93 -3.86
C LYS A 422 14.33 10.93 -4.62
N GLY A 423 13.80 10.30 -5.68
CA GLY A 423 14.59 9.42 -6.54
C GLY A 423 15.78 10.15 -7.19
N ILE A 424 15.55 11.37 -7.71
CA ILE A 424 16.61 12.23 -8.25
C ILE A 424 17.64 12.57 -7.17
N ASN A 425 17.18 13.03 -6.00
CA ASN A 425 18.05 13.40 -4.88
C ASN A 425 18.91 12.22 -4.43
N THR A 426 18.33 11.01 -4.40
CA THR A 426 19.04 9.77 -4.04
C THR A 426 20.14 9.43 -5.03
N LEU A 427 19.87 9.53 -6.35
CA LEU A 427 20.90 9.36 -7.38
C LEU A 427 22.07 10.32 -7.18
N VAL A 428 21.77 11.59 -6.92
CA VAL A 428 22.81 12.63 -6.72
C VAL A 428 23.61 12.37 -5.45
N LEU A 429 22.94 12.15 -4.31
CA LEU A 429 23.61 11.92 -3.04
C LEU A 429 24.48 10.66 -3.06
N ALA A 430 23.93 9.52 -3.47
CA ALA A 430 24.65 8.27 -3.50
C ALA A 430 25.87 8.33 -4.45
N ARG A 431 25.69 8.84 -5.68
CA ARG A 431 26.78 8.96 -6.66
C ARG A 431 27.84 9.99 -6.28
N ALA A 432 27.47 11.05 -5.56
CA ALA A 432 28.44 12.03 -5.08
C ALA A 432 29.30 11.44 -3.96
N LEU A 433 28.68 10.72 -3.01
CA LEU A 433 29.38 10.08 -1.89
C LEU A 433 30.24 8.89 -2.35
N ASP A 434 29.80 8.13 -3.36
CA ASP A 434 30.55 7.00 -3.94
C ASP A 434 31.89 7.43 -4.58
N ARG A 435 32.04 8.71 -4.94
CA ARG A 435 33.33 9.25 -5.44
C ARG A 435 34.38 9.41 -4.36
N HIS A 436 33.98 9.37 -3.10
CA HIS A 436 34.91 9.48 -1.98
C HIS A 436 35.55 8.12 -1.68
N PRO A 437 36.91 8.00 -1.70
CA PRO A 437 37.58 6.70 -1.61
C PRO A 437 37.36 5.99 -0.27
N ASP A 438 37.09 6.70 0.82
CA ASP A 438 36.95 6.14 2.16
C ASP A 438 35.48 6.03 2.62
N ILE A 439 34.51 6.40 1.79
CA ILE A 439 33.07 6.17 2.04
C ILE A 439 32.62 4.97 1.22
N ASN A 440 32.08 3.96 1.88
CA ASN A 440 31.49 2.83 1.20
C ASN A 440 29.96 3.05 1.04
N VAL A 441 29.48 3.15 -0.19
CA VAL A 441 28.08 3.41 -0.49
C VAL A 441 27.40 2.12 -0.90
N HIS A 442 26.39 1.69 -0.14
CA HIS A 442 25.54 0.55 -0.47
C HIS A 442 24.22 1.08 -1.04
N SER A 443 24.15 1.15 -2.37
CA SER A 443 22.96 1.64 -3.07
C SER A 443 22.93 1.16 -4.51
N PRO A 444 21.79 0.65 -5.01
CA PRO A 444 21.61 0.38 -6.43
C PRO A 444 21.74 1.64 -7.32
N ALA A 445 21.82 2.83 -6.74
CA ALA A 445 22.00 4.11 -7.45
C ALA A 445 23.41 4.27 -8.03
N VAL A 446 24.42 3.55 -7.48
CA VAL A 446 25.81 3.66 -7.92
C VAL A 446 26.18 2.60 -8.95
N ASP A 447 27.08 2.98 -9.85
CA ASP A 447 27.57 2.07 -10.88
C ASP A 447 28.42 0.96 -10.24
N GLY A 448 28.28 -0.27 -10.74
CA GLY A 448 28.99 -1.43 -10.18
C GLY A 448 28.32 -2.09 -8.97
N HIS A 449 27.23 -1.53 -8.42
CA HIS A 449 26.43 -2.21 -7.42
C HIS A 449 25.71 -3.42 -8.04
N PRO A 450 25.67 -4.60 -7.40
CA PRO A 450 25.00 -5.79 -7.95
C PRO A 450 23.54 -5.55 -8.34
N GLY A 451 22.81 -4.74 -7.60
CA GLY A 451 21.42 -4.39 -7.88
C GLY A 451 21.20 -3.29 -8.92
N ALA A 452 22.26 -2.72 -9.53
CA ALA A 452 22.10 -1.62 -10.49
C ALA A 452 21.32 -2.04 -11.74
N ALA A 453 21.55 -3.24 -12.25
CA ALA A 453 20.81 -3.79 -13.39
C ALA A 453 19.33 -4.05 -13.06
N LEU A 454 19.04 -4.59 -11.88
CA LEU A 454 17.66 -4.78 -11.40
C LEU A 454 16.93 -3.46 -11.22
N ARG A 455 17.61 -2.41 -10.75
CA ARG A 455 17.04 -1.06 -10.66
C ARG A 455 16.59 -0.55 -12.03
N GLU A 456 17.46 -0.63 -13.04
CA GLU A 456 17.11 -0.20 -14.41
C GLU A 456 15.96 -1.05 -15.02
N LYS A 457 15.91 -2.34 -14.69
CA LYS A 457 14.92 -3.29 -15.23
C LYS A 457 13.55 -3.16 -14.56
N LEU A 458 13.50 -2.98 -13.23
CA LEU A 458 12.30 -3.16 -12.44
C LEU A 458 11.71 -1.88 -11.84
N MET A 459 12.54 -0.85 -11.67
CA MET A 459 12.11 0.40 -11.05
C MET A 459 11.69 1.43 -12.10
N TYR A 460 10.61 2.14 -11.84
CA TYR A 460 10.11 3.18 -12.74
C TYR A 460 11.19 4.24 -13.01
N LEU A 461 11.42 4.55 -14.27
CA LEU A 461 12.47 5.45 -14.76
C LEU A 461 13.90 5.06 -14.36
N GLY A 462 14.14 3.84 -13.89
CA GLY A 462 15.42 3.43 -13.32
C GLY A 462 15.78 4.20 -12.04
N LEU A 463 14.81 4.75 -11.32
CA LEU A 463 15.05 5.48 -10.08
C LEU A 463 15.31 4.52 -8.91
N PRO A 464 16.25 4.81 -8.02
CA PRO A 464 16.42 4.06 -6.78
C PRO A 464 15.32 4.42 -5.78
N ALA A 465 15.07 3.53 -4.83
CA ALA A 465 14.31 3.89 -3.64
C ALA A 465 15.00 5.02 -2.87
N PRO A 466 14.27 5.91 -2.19
CA PRO A 466 14.85 7.04 -1.45
C PRO A 466 15.48 6.59 -0.13
N LEU A 467 16.25 5.53 -0.17
CA LEU A 467 16.89 4.89 0.98
C LEU A 467 18.19 4.21 0.54
N PHE A 468 19.27 4.47 1.27
CA PHE A 468 20.55 3.79 1.08
C PHE A 468 21.40 3.87 2.35
N THR A 469 22.52 3.16 2.38
CA THR A 469 23.47 3.23 3.50
C THR A 469 24.85 3.62 3.01
N ILE A 470 25.57 4.22 3.94
CA ILE A 470 27.02 4.41 3.84
C ILE A 470 27.69 3.75 5.05
N ASP A 471 28.91 3.29 4.92
CA ASP A 471 29.73 2.92 6.07
C ASP A 471 31.14 3.53 5.98
N LEU A 472 31.77 3.66 7.12
CA LEU A 472 33.07 4.28 7.34
C LEU A 472 34.05 3.31 8.03
N GLU A 473 33.78 2.01 8.00
CA GLU A 473 34.60 0.96 8.65
C GLU A 473 35.97 0.74 7.97
N GLY A 474 36.12 1.23 6.74
CA GLY A 474 37.32 0.90 5.95
C GLY A 474 37.21 -0.48 5.29
N GLY A 475 38.37 -1.05 4.90
CA GLY A 475 38.40 -2.30 4.13
C GLY A 475 38.40 -2.07 2.60
N GLY A 476 38.85 -3.08 1.84
CA GLY A 476 38.95 -2.95 0.39
C GLY A 476 39.85 -1.82 -0.11
N GLY A 477 40.85 -1.41 0.70
CA GLY A 477 41.69 -0.26 0.41
C GLY A 477 41.24 1.07 1.02
N ARG A 478 40.10 1.10 1.70
CA ARG A 478 39.57 2.28 2.39
C ARG A 478 40.15 2.43 3.79
N THR A 479 40.32 3.67 4.21
CA THR A 479 40.82 4.01 5.55
C THR A 479 39.65 4.06 6.53
N PRO A 480 39.69 3.32 7.66
CA PRO A 480 38.59 3.36 8.65
C PRO A 480 38.57 4.71 9.37
N VAL A 481 37.39 5.25 9.58
CA VAL A 481 37.18 6.43 10.41
C VAL A 481 37.19 6.02 11.90
N PRO A 482 37.98 6.66 12.75
CA PRO A 482 38.02 6.33 14.17
C PRO A 482 36.66 6.48 14.84
N LYS A 483 36.28 5.53 15.71
CA LYS A 483 34.96 5.43 16.36
C LYS A 483 34.49 6.75 17.00
N GLU A 484 35.37 7.46 17.70
CA GLU A 484 35.00 8.72 18.34
C GLU A 484 34.82 9.87 17.32
N ALA A 485 35.53 9.84 16.19
CA ALA A 485 35.32 10.75 15.08
C ALA A 485 33.99 10.46 14.38
N PHE A 486 33.68 9.19 14.19
CA PHE A 486 32.38 8.76 13.63
C PHE A 486 31.19 9.25 14.49
N LYS A 487 31.24 9.06 15.81
CA LYS A 487 30.17 9.55 16.71
C LYS A 487 29.97 11.04 16.58
N ARG A 488 31.07 11.82 16.63
CA ARG A 488 30.99 13.28 16.45
C ARG A 488 30.47 13.66 15.09
N PHE A 489 30.87 12.94 14.04
CA PHE A 489 30.35 13.16 12.68
C PHE A 489 28.83 12.93 12.63
N PHE A 490 28.38 11.81 13.19
CA PHE A 490 26.95 11.49 13.23
C PHE A 490 26.15 12.56 14.00
N ASP A 491 26.63 13.00 15.15
CA ASP A 491 25.98 14.06 15.94
C ASP A 491 25.96 15.41 15.21
N CYS A 492 26.94 15.70 14.35
CA CYS A 492 27.01 16.92 13.54
C CYS A 492 26.09 16.90 12.29
N LEU A 493 25.38 15.83 12.03
CA LEU A 493 24.43 15.77 10.89
C LEU A 493 23.21 16.65 11.11
N GLU A 494 22.82 16.91 12.36
CA GLU A 494 21.82 17.94 12.67
C GLU A 494 22.38 19.37 12.40
N PRO A 495 21.54 20.34 12.10
CA PRO A 495 20.07 20.26 11.93
C PRO A 495 19.61 19.94 10.50
N ALA A 496 20.51 19.79 9.53
CA ALA A 496 20.12 19.61 8.13
C ALA A 496 19.60 18.19 7.84
N ILE A 497 20.08 17.19 8.60
CA ILE A 497 19.64 15.80 8.52
C ILE A 497 19.09 15.42 9.90
N GLY A 498 17.84 14.98 9.95
CA GLY A 498 17.19 14.59 11.21
C GLY A 498 17.73 13.26 11.75
N LEU A 499 18.22 13.25 12.98
CA LEU A 499 18.67 12.02 13.66
C LEU A 499 17.48 11.34 14.31
N GLN A 500 16.73 10.57 13.56
CA GLN A 500 15.53 9.92 14.06
C GLN A 500 15.25 8.59 13.37
N VAL A 501 14.49 7.74 14.06
CA VAL A 501 13.96 6.51 13.48
C VAL A 501 12.88 6.81 12.44
N SER A 502 12.50 5.81 11.66
CA SER A 502 11.57 5.89 10.54
C SER A 502 12.27 6.23 9.21
N LEU A 503 11.48 6.44 8.16
CA LEU A 503 11.90 6.81 6.81
C LEU A 503 10.69 7.37 6.04
N GLY A 504 10.91 7.92 4.87
CA GLY A 504 9.83 8.29 3.95
C GLY A 504 9.20 9.66 4.24
N GLN A 505 9.74 10.44 5.17
CA GLN A 505 9.30 11.82 5.42
C GLN A 505 9.80 12.78 4.34
N THR A 506 9.26 14.00 4.30
CA THR A 506 9.68 15.04 3.36
C THR A 506 11.08 15.57 3.63
N ASN A 507 11.59 15.46 4.87
CA ASN A 507 12.94 15.79 5.26
C ASN A 507 13.86 14.56 5.25
N THR A 508 15.16 14.81 5.05
CA THR A 508 16.19 13.76 5.08
C THR A 508 16.47 13.32 6.51
N LEU A 509 16.51 11.99 6.72
CA LEU A 509 16.73 11.36 8.01
C LEU A 509 17.94 10.46 7.97
N ALA A 510 18.65 10.39 9.09
CA ALA A 510 19.76 9.46 9.30
C ALA A 510 19.58 8.65 10.59
N LEU A 511 19.98 7.39 10.55
CA LEU A 511 20.11 6.56 11.75
C LEU A 511 21.23 5.55 11.58
N CYS A 512 21.75 5.04 12.72
CA CYS A 512 22.66 3.89 12.75
C CYS A 512 21.82 2.62 12.95
N PRO A 513 21.67 1.75 11.93
CA PRO A 513 20.83 0.55 12.06
C PRO A 513 21.22 -0.36 13.22
N ALA A 514 22.52 -0.57 13.43
CA ALA A 514 23.05 -1.39 14.53
C ALA A 514 22.63 -0.90 15.93
N LEU A 515 22.34 0.41 16.09
CA LEU A 515 21.94 1.00 17.37
C LEU A 515 20.43 1.17 17.50
N THR A 516 19.66 0.96 16.43
CA THR A 516 18.25 1.33 16.36
C THR A 516 17.38 0.23 15.74
N SER A 517 17.15 0.28 14.43
CA SER A 517 16.20 -0.58 13.73
C SER A 517 16.60 -2.06 13.65
N HIS A 518 17.87 -2.40 13.92
CA HIS A 518 18.43 -3.75 13.90
C HIS A 518 19.21 -4.06 15.19
N SER A 519 18.97 -3.31 16.26
CA SER A 519 19.66 -3.47 17.56
C SER A 519 19.40 -4.82 18.23
N GLU A 520 18.36 -5.51 17.83
CA GLU A 520 17.99 -6.84 18.35
C GLU A 520 18.72 -7.99 17.63
N LEU A 521 19.42 -7.70 16.53
CA LEU A 521 20.19 -8.72 15.81
C LEU A 521 21.50 -9.01 16.55
N SER A 522 21.95 -10.28 16.53
CA SER A 522 23.29 -10.65 16.98
C SER A 522 24.36 -10.02 16.08
N GLU A 523 25.61 -9.95 16.58
CA GLU A 523 26.73 -9.43 15.77
C GLU A 523 26.91 -10.20 14.45
N GLU A 524 26.72 -11.53 14.49
CA GLU A 524 26.79 -12.39 13.31
C GLU A 524 25.64 -12.06 12.32
N ALA A 525 24.44 -11.81 12.83
CA ALA A 525 23.29 -11.46 12.02
C ALA A 525 23.42 -10.07 11.40
N LEU A 526 23.94 -9.08 12.15
CA LEU A 526 24.28 -7.75 11.62
C LEU A 526 25.31 -7.86 10.48
N LYS A 527 26.37 -8.63 10.70
CA LYS A 527 27.42 -8.85 9.69
C LYS A 527 26.87 -9.55 8.45
N ALA A 528 26.01 -10.55 8.62
CA ALA A 528 25.32 -11.23 7.52
C ALA A 528 24.39 -10.30 6.73
N ALA A 529 23.77 -9.32 7.42
CA ALA A 529 22.96 -8.28 6.81
C ALA A 529 23.77 -7.13 6.17
N GLY A 530 25.12 -7.15 6.23
CA GLY A 530 25.99 -6.09 5.73
C GLY A 530 25.96 -4.81 6.56
N ILE A 531 25.60 -4.91 7.85
CA ILE A 531 25.47 -3.77 8.75
C ILE A 531 26.69 -3.72 9.67
N ALA A 532 27.52 -2.70 9.50
CA ALA A 532 28.67 -2.41 10.34
C ALA A 532 28.29 -1.46 11.50
N PRO A 533 29.09 -1.37 12.57
CA PRO A 533 28.88 -0.40 13.65
C PRO A 533 28.87 1.06 13.20
N THR A 534 29.52 1.39 12.09
CA THR A 534 29.56 2.73 11.50
C THR A 534 28.61 2.90 10.31
N THR A 535 27.72 1.94 10.07
CA THR A 535 26.71 2.07 9.02
C THR A 535 25.72 3.16 9.36
N ILE A 536 25.55 4.13 8.46
CA ILE A 536 24.53 5.16 8.51
C ILE A 536 23.51 4.89 7.40
N ARG A 537 22.27 4.69 7.78
CA ARG A 537 21.14 4.66 6.81
C ARG A 537 20.65 6.08 6.58
N ILE A 538 20.56 6.47 5.32
CA ILE A 538 20.06 7.77 4.88
C ILE A 538 18.71 7.55 4.17
N SER A 539 17.64 8.11 4.74
CA SER A 539 16.33 8.22 4.09
C SER A 539 16.23 9.62 3.49
N VAL A 540 16.24 9.67 2.17
CA VAL A 540 16.38 10.92 1.42
C VAL A 540 15.05 11.68 1.36
N GLY A 541 15.10 12.99 1.66
CA GLY A 541 14.01 13.93 1.61
C GLY A 541 13.95 14.75 0.33
N LEU A 542 13.29 15.90 0.43
CA LEU A 542 13.07 16.83 -0.68
C LEU A 542 14.07 17.97 -0.74
N GLU A 543 14.99 18.05 0.22
CA GLU A 543 16.00 19.11 0.28
C GLU A 543 16.90 19.04 -0.95
N ASP A 544 17.48 20.19 -1.31
CA ASP A 544 18.47 20.25 -2.38
C ASP A 544 19.68 19.36 -2.02
N PRO A 545 19.98 18.32 -2.80
CA PRO A 545 21.06 17.37 -2.49
C PRO A 545 22.44 18.05 -2.47
N ARG A 546 22.62 19.19 -3.15
CA ARG A 546 23.87 19.97 -3.11
C ARG A 546 24.09 20.57 -1.73
N VAL A 547 23.04 21.05 -1.09
CA VAL A 547 23.07 21.57 0.28
C VAL A 547 23.36 20.44 1.28
N LEU A 548 22.72 19.27 1.10
CA LEU A 548 22.97 18.12 1.95
C LEU A 548 24.44 17.63 1.87
N ILE A 549 25.02 17.57 0.65
CA ILE A 549 26.42 17.17 0.48
C ILE A 549 27.37 18.21 1.10
N ALA A 550 27.09 19.50 0.93
CA ALA A 550 27.88 20.56 1.56
C ALA A 550 27.80 20.47 3.09
N HIS A 551 26.65 20.08 3.65
CA HIS A 551 26.49 19.88 5.08
C HIS A 551 27.26 18.64 5.56
N LEU A 552 27.21 17.53 4.83
CA LEU A 552 28.02 16.34 5.12
C LEU A 552 29.53 16.64 5.13
N LEU A 553 30.00 17.41 4.14
CA LEU A 553 31.39 17.89 4.11
C LEU A 553 31.72 18.72 5.35
N ARG A 554 30.85 19.66 5.72
CA ARG A 554 31.05 20.51 6.90
C ARG A 554 31.09 19.69 8.19
N ALA A 555 30.21 18.69 8.34
CA ALA A 555 30.24 17.76 9.47
C ALA A 555 31.54 16.95 9.51
N ALA A 556 32.05 16.51 8.35
CA ALA A 556 33.32 15.79 8.24
C ALA A 556 34.53 16.69 8.60
N GLU A 557 34.53 17.98 8.16
CA GLU A 557 35.57 18.95 8.55
C GLU A 557 35.66 19.12 10.07
N LEU A 558 34.54 19.14 10.76
CA LEU A 558 34.48 19.31 12.20
C LEU A 558 34.86 18.04 12.97
N ALA A 559 34.50 16.87 12.49
CA ALA A 559 34.53 15.65 13.26
C ALA A 559 35.57 14.63 12.78
N ILE A 560 35.78 14.47 11.48
CA ILE A 560 36.66 13.45 10.89
C ILE A 560 38.02 14.02 10.52
N GLU A 561 38.09 15.15 9.84
CA GLU A 561 39.35 15.77 9.36
C GLU A 561 40.43 15.91 10.45
N PRO A 562 40.10 16.29 11.71
CA PRO A 562 41.11 16.38 12.78
C PRO A 562 41.77 15.04 13.13
N SER A 563 41.07 13.93 12.92
CA SER A 563 41.52 12.58 13.22
C SER A 563 42.04 11.81 12.00
N LEU A 564 41.63 12.22 10.81
CA LEU A 564 41.99 11.64 9.53
C LEU A 564 42.25 12.78 8.51
N PRO A 565 43.44 13.43 8.57
CA PRO A 565 43.78 14.56 7.73
C PRO A 565 43.73 14.18 6.22
N GLY A 566 43.10 15.04 5.43
CA GLY A 566 42.90 14.83 3.98
C GLY A 566 41.60 14.10 3.60
N PHE A 567 40.81 13.67 4.57
CA PHE A 567 39.50 13.06 4.30
C PHE A 567 38.60 14.03 3.52
N CYS A 568 38.47 15.26 3.96
CA CYS A 568 37.60 16.26 3.34
C CYS A 568 38.04 16.67 1.92
N ALA A 569 39.33 16.56 1.62
CA ALA A 569 39.86 16.88 0.28
C ALA A 569 39.38 15.91 -0.82
N ASN A 570 38.86 14.76 -0.43
CA ASN A 570 38.36 13.72 -1.33
C ASN A 570 36.88 13.92 -1.73
N PHE A 571 36.17 14.87 -1.11
CA PHE A 571 34.81 15.19 -1.55
C PHE A 571 34.82 15.83 -2.94
N PRO A 572 33.80 15.53 -3.77
CA PRO A 572 33.65 16.23 -5.05
C PRO A 572 33.53 17.73 -4.85
N SER A 573 34.13 18.52 -5.76
CA SER A 573 33.99 19.98 -5.72
C SER A 573 32.54 20.43 -5.95
N ALA A 574 32.18 21.61 -5.48
CA ALA A 574 30.87 22.21 -5.68
C ALA A 574 30.46 22.24 -7.18
N GLN A 575 31.40 22.49 -8.08
CA GLN A 575 31.15 22.47 -9.52
C GLN A 575 30.83 21.06 -10.05
N GLN A 576 31.52 20.03 -9.55
CA GLN A 576 31.23 18.62 -9.92
C GLN A 576 29.86 18.18 -9.39
N ILE A 577 29.50 18.61 -8.18
CA ILE A 577 28.21 18.32 -7.58
C ILE A 577 27.08 19.02 -8.36
N ASP A 578 27.23 20.30 -8.70
CA ASP A 578 26.24 21.03 -9.49
C ASP A 578 26.06 20.40 -10.88
N HIS A 579 27.14 20.01 -11.54
CA HIS A 579 27.07 19.29 -12.82
C HIS A 579 26.33 17.95 -12.70
N LEU A 580 26.64 17.15 -11.68
CA LEU A 580 25.97 15.88 -11.40
C LEU A 580 24.48 16.09 -11.15
N TYR A 581 24.11 17.08 -10.33
CA TYR A 581 22.71 17.41 -10.07
C TYR A 581 21.96 17.78 -11.36
N ARG A 582 22.48 18.74 -12.13
CA ARG A 582 21.82 19.20 -13.36
C ARG A 582 21.66 18.10 -14.39
N SER A 583 22.72 17.30 -14.63
CA SER A 583 22.67 16.20 -15.60
C SER A 583 21.68 15.11 -15.17
N THR A 584 21.67 14.74 -13.88
CA THR A 584 20.72 13.77 -13.35
C THR A 584 19.27 14.28 -13.44
N TYR A 585 19.05 15.54 -13.06
CA TYR A 585 17.72 16.15 -13.11
C TYR A 585 17.17 16.17 -14.54
N LEU A 586 17.96 16.63 -15.50
CA LEU A 586 17.57 16.68 -16.91
C LEU A 586 17.32 15.27 -17.50
N ASP A 587 18.17 14.30 -17.19
CA ASP A 587 18.00 12.94 -17.68
C ASP A 587 16.72 12.28 -17.15
N VAL A 588 16.47 12.38 -15.87
CA VAL A 588 15.27 11.78 -15.25
C VAL A 588 14.00 12.46 -15.77
N HIS A 589 13.98 13.79 -15.90
CA HIS A 589 12.79 14.48 -16.42
C HIS A 589 12.56 14.17 -17.91
N ARG A 590 13.62 13.99 -18.70
CA ARG A 590 13.49 13.51 -20.08
C ARG A 590 12.85 12.12 -20.11
N ARG A 591 13.35 11.16 -19.33
CA ARG A 591 12.78 9.81 -19.22
C ARG A 591 11.32 9.87 -18.75
N PHE A 592 11.00 10.77 -17.79
CA PHE A 592 9.65 10.94 -17.30
C PHE A 592 8.69 11.43 -18.40
N ILE A 593 9.11 12.39 -19.22
CA ILE A 593 8.33 12.90 -20.37
C ILE A 593 8.15 11.79 -21.41
N GLU A 594 9.22 11.07 -21.76
CA GLU A 594 9.18 9.97 -22.73
C GLU A 594 8.26 8.81 -22.27
N ALA A 595 8.17 8.56 -20.98
CA ALA A 595 7.31 7.53 -20.40
C ALA A 595 5.81 7.91 -20.38
N GLN A 596 5.45 9.18 -20.64
CA GLN A 596 4.05 9.63 -20.68
C GLN A 596 3.47 9.50 -22.08
N PRO A 597 2.49 8.60 -22.32
CA PRO A 597 1.93 8.38 -23.66
C PRO A 597 1.36 9.64 -24.30
N ASP A 598 0.85 10.55 -23.48
CA ASP A 598 0.19 11.78 -23.94
C ASP A 598 1.17 12.88 -24.35
N PHE A 599 2.40 12.86 -23.83
CA PHE A 599 3.43 13.85 -24.19
C PHE A 599 4.19 13.48 -25.46
N ALA A 600 4.28 12.22 -25.80
CA ALA A 600 4.90 11.77 -27.05
C ALA A 600 4.17 12.34 -28.29
N SER A 601 2.87 12.61 -28.19
CA SER A 601 2.06 13.23 -29.26
C SER A 601 2.19 14.77 -29.33
N LEU A 602 2.78 15.42 -28.33
CA LEU A 602 2.96 16.87 -28.28
C LEU A 602 4.36 17.31 -28.73
N ALA A 603 5.30 16.37 -28.85
CA ALA A 603 6.69 16.62 -29.28
C ALA A 603 6.90 16.45 -30.79
N GLY A 604 5.81 16.23 -31.59
CA GLY A 604 5.81 16.10 -33.04
C GLY A 604 5.39 17.39 -33.76
#